data_a995fd15ff405cc898313bdb4940880c
#
_entry.id   a995fd15ff405cc898313bdb4940880c
#
_cell.length_a   1.000
_cell.length_b   1.000
_cell.length_c   1.000
_cell.angle_alpha   90.00
_cell.angle_beta   90.00
_cell.angle_gamma   90.00
#
_symmetry.space_group_name_H-M   'P 1'
#
loop_
_entity.id
_entity.type
_entity.pdbx_description
1 polymer ?
#
loop_
_entity_poly.entity_id
_entity_poly.type
_entity_poly.pdbx_seq_one_letter_code
_entity_poly.pdbx_strand_id
1 'polypeptide(L)'
;VDPEIRKKPRKVLNAIAEAGTFISELFLLLIAVSVIDICINYTNFTGILTIDVLNWLKTADSFTIFRQEFQLDGALYLILALVVAMIATILLGMGMPTLPAYVNVILIIGPLLAALGTSYFTAHMFVFYFAVASAITPPVAIAAFAASTISKAEPLSTGFAAVRAGIVVFTIPFVFAFYPELLLIEQAQIAQSMDGSTAKS
;
A
#
# COMPACT_ATOMS: atom_id res chain seq x y z
N VAL A 1 20.93 -13.22 -30.81
CA VAL A 1 19.75 -14.11 -30.83
C VAL A 1 20.26 -15.54 -30.65
N ASP A 2 19.86 -16.18 -29.54
CA ASP A 2 20.29 -17.50 -29.12
C ASP A 2 20.04 -18.54 -30.26
N PRO A 3 21.03 -19.29 -30.70
CA PRO A 3 20.90 -20.25 -31.82
C PRO A 3 19.91 -21.39 -31.54
N GLU A 4 19.53 -21.63 -30.27
CA GLU A 4 18.48 -22.56 -29.89
C GLU A 4 17.08 -22.11 -30.29
N ILE A 5 16.83 -20.81 -30.27
CA ILE A 5 15.51 -20.20 -30.60
C ILE A 5 15.23 -20.39 -32.10
N ARG A 6 16.25 -20.30 -32.93
CA ARG A 6 16.14 -20.48 -34.41
C ARG A 6 15.74 -21.90 -34.82
N LYS A 7 16.05 -22.92 -34.00
CA LYS A 7 15.77 -24.32 -34.29
C LYS A 7 14.41 -24.83 -33.80
N LYS A 8 13.72 -24.10 -32.95
CA LYS A 8 12.44 -24.56 -32.37
C LYS A 8 11.39 -23.42 -32.33
N PRO A 9 10.78 -23.07 -33.49
CA PRO A 9 9.78 -21.98 -33.55
C PRO A 9 8.57 -22.20 -32.63
N ARG A 10 8.23 -23.46 -32.32
CA ARG A 10 7.16 -23.81 -31.37
C ARG A 10 7.44 -23.34 -29.95
N LYS A 11 8.71 -23.25 -29.51
CA LYS A 11 9.04 -22.70 -28.19
C LYS A 11 8.73 -21.21 -28.10
N VAL A 12 8.96 -20.46 -29.17
CA VAL A 12 8.62 -19.02 -29.24
C VAL A 12 7.12 -18.82 -29.23
N LEU A 13 6.38 -19.62 -30.00
CA LEU A 13 4.91 -19.56 -29.99
C LEU A 13 4.32 -19.89 -28.62
N ASN A 14 4.85 -20.90 -27.94
CA ASN A 14 4.42 -21.24 -26.59
C ASN A 14 4.74 -20.13 -25.59
N ALA A 15 5.91 -19.48 -25.65
CA ALA A 15 6.27 -18.37 -24.80
C ALA A 15 5.38 -17.14 -25.06
N ILE A 16 5.02 -16.88 -26.31
CA ILE A 16 4.07 -15.80 -26.67
C ILE A 16 2.66 -16.13 -26.14
N ALA A 17 2.22 -17.39 -26.26
CA ALA A 17 0.93 -17.83 -25.74
C ALA A 17 0.88 -17.70 -24.20
N GLU A 18 1.94 -18.11 -23.51
CA GLU A 18 2.06 -17.97 -22.06
C GLU A 18 2.09 -16.51 -21.60
N ALA A 19 2.81 -15.65 -22.32
CA ALA A 19 2.77 -14.21 -22.10
C ALA A 19 1.35 -13.63 -22.33
N GLY A 20 0.65 -14.12 -23.36
CA GLY A 20 -0.73 -13.73 -23.66
C GLY A 20 -1.71 -14.11 -22.54
N THR A 21 -1.59 -15.31 -21.98
CA THR A 21 -2.42 -15.73 -20.82
C THR A 21 -2.13 -14.87 -19.60
N PHE A 22 -0.87 -14.60 -19.31
CA PHE A 22 -0.48 -13.74 -18.19
C PHE A 22 -1.03 -12.30 -18.34
N ILE A 23 -0.94 -11.73 -19.54
CA ILE A 23 -1.52 -10.40 -19.84
C ILE A 23 -3.05 -10.42 -19.69
N SER A 24 -3.70 -11.49 -20.13
CA SER A 24 -5.16 -11.64 -19.99
C SER A 24 -5.59 -11.71 -18.53
N GLU A 25 -4.88 -12.44 -17.70
CA GLU A 25 -5.15 -12.51 -16.25
C GLU A 25 -4.98 -11.15 -15.57
N LEU A 26 -3.91 -10.41 -15.90
CA LEU A 26 -3.71 -9.06 -15.39
C LEU A 26 -4.82 -8.11 -15.85
N PHE A 27 -5.27 -8.23 -17.09
CA PHE A 27 -6.35 -7.39 -17.62
C PHE A 27 -7.69 -7.67 -16.92
N LEU A 28 -8.01 -8.93 -16.67
CA LEU A 28 -9.20 -9.32 -15.91
C LEU A 28 -9.13 -8.81 -14.46
N LEU A 29 -7.97 -8.86 -13.83
CA LEU A 29 -7.76 -8.27 -12.50
C LEU A 29 -7.99 -6.76 -12.51
N LEU A 30 -7.47 -6.04 -13.51
CA LEU A 30 -7.69 -4.59 -13.62
C LEU A 30 -9.17 -4.23 -13.85
N ILE A 31 -9.91 -5.03 -14.60
CA ILE A 31 -11.36 -4.84 -14.77
C ILE A 31 -12.07 -5.05 -13.42
N ALA A 32 -11.75 -6.14 -12.70
CA ALA A 32 -12.34 -6.41 -11.39
C ALA A 32 -12.07 -5.27 -10.39
N VAL A 33 -10.83 -4.76 -10.36
CA VAL A 33 -10.44 -3.60 -9.55
C VAL A 33 -11.23 -2.35 -9.93
N SER A 34 -11.43 -2.09 -11.23
CA SER A 34 -12.23 -0.95 -11.71
C SER A 34 -13.68 -1.02 -11.27
N VAL A 35 -14.28 -2.22 -11.23
CA VAL A 35 -15.64 -2.39 -10.70
C VAL A 35 -15.69 -2.08 -9.20
N ILE A 36 -14.71 -2.54 -8.43
CA ILE A 36 -14.60 -2.24 -7.00
C ILE A 36 -14.46 -0.72 -6.79
N ASP A 37 -13.61 -0.06 -7.57
CA ASP A 37 -13.41 1.39 -7.50
C ASP A 37 -14.72 2.16 -7.76
N ILE A 38 -15.47 1.79 -8.80
CA ILE A 38 -16.77 2.38 -9.08
C ILE A 38 -17.73 2.19 -7.90
N CYS A 39 -17.78 1.00 -7.30
CA CYS A 39 -18.63 0.73 -6.13
C CYS A 39 -18.21 1.58 -4.93
N ILE A 40 -16.92 1.70 -4.63
CA ILE A 40 -16.36 2.49 -3.53
C ILE A 40 -16.70 3.97 -3.71
N ASN A 41 -16.52 4.50 -4.92
CA ASN A 41 -16.82 5.90 -5.23
C ASN A 41 -18.32 6.19 -5.19
N TYR A 42 -19.15 5.30 -5.74
CA TYR A 42 -20.59 5.47 -5.76
C TYR A 42 -21.23 5.42 -4.37
N THR A 43 -20.71 4.56 -3.51
CA THR A 43 -21.19 4.44 -2.11
C THR A 43 -20.60 5.48 -1.16
N ASN A 44 -19.66 6.31 -1.63
CA ASN A 44 -18.86 7.21 -0.78
C ASN A 44 -18.19 6.47 0.41
N PHE A 45 -17.88 5.20 0.22
CA PHE A 45 -17.32 4.33 1.26
C PHE A 45 -16.02 4.91 1.84
N THR A 46 -15.16 5.47 0.97
CA THR A 46 -13.91 6.11 1.39
C THR A 46 -14.14 7.27 2.36
N GLY A 47 -15.14 8.12 2.08
CA GLY A 47 -15.48 9.24 2.96
C GLY A 47 -15.99 8.76 4.32
N ILE A 48 -16.88 7.77 4.33
CA ILE A 48 -17.41 7.18 5.56
C ILE A 48 -16.27 6.56 6.38
N LEU A 49 -15.45 5.73 5.75
CA LEU A 49 -14.33 5.05 6.40
C LEU A 49 -13.31 6.05 6.97
N THR A 50 -13.01 7.12 6.24
CA THR A 50 -12.12 8.19 6.72
C THR A 50 -12.68 8.84 7.99
N ILE A 51 -13.98 9.20 7.99
CA ILE A 51 -14.63 9.82 9.15
C ILE A 51 -14.64 8.86 10.34
N ASP A 52 -14.98 7.59 10.12
CA ASP A 52 -15.06 6.57 11.17
C ASP A 52 -13.67 6.31 11.79
N VAL A 53 -12.63 6.17 10.96
CA VAL A 53 -11.26 5.98 11.44
C VAL A 53 -10.77 7.21 12.20
N LEU A 54 -11.02 8.43 11.70
CA LEU A 54 -10.64 9.65 12.40
C LEU A 54 -11.40 9.82 13.73
N ASN A 55 -12.68 9.47 13.77
CA ASN A 55 -13.46 9.50 15.01
C ASN A 55 -12.96 8.44 16.01
N TRP A 56 -12.64 7.24 15.52
CA TRP A 56 -12.05 6.19 16.36
C TRP A 56 -10.69 6.62 16.92
N LEU A 57 -9.84 7.24 16.11
CA LEU A 57 -8.55 7.78 16.56
C LEU A 57 -8.72 8.89 17.61
N LYS A 58 -9.69 9.80 17.41
CA LYS A 58 -10.02 10.83 18.42
C LYS A 58 -10.57 10.22 19.71
N THR A 59 -11.35 9.15 19.61
CA THR A 59 -11.85 8.44 20.79
C THR A 59 -10.73 7.69 21.50
N ALA A 60 -9.76 7.13 20.75
CA ALA A 60 -8.57 6.53 21.32
C ALA A 60 -7.67 7.55 22.04
N ASP A 61 -7.61 8.79 21.54
CA ASP A 61 -6.91 9.91 22.20
C ASP A 61 -7.57 10.29 23.53
N SER A 62 -8.90 10.15 23.64
CA SER A 62 -9.66 10.41 24.86
C SER A 62 -9.81 9.19 25.79
N PHE A 63 -9.17 8.05 25.47
CA PHE A 63 -9.26 6.84 26.28
C PHE A 63 -8.38 6.97 27.53
N THR A 64 -8.96 7.48 28.60
CA THR A 64 -8.40 7.57 29.94
C THR A 64 -8.25 6.19 30.58
N ILE A 65 -7.23 5.42 30.16
CA ILE A 65 -6.76 4.32 30.97
C ILE A 65 -5.83 4.92 32.04
N PHE A 66 -6.28 4.90 33.30
CA PHE A 66 -5.58 5.45 34.47
C PHE A 66 -5.48 6.97 34.57
N ARG A 67 -6.58 7.67 34.83
CA ARG A 67 -6.64 8.95 35.61
C ARG A 67 -5.43 9.92 35.53
N GLN A 68 -4.73 9.93 34.43
CA GLN A 68 -3.83 11.00 34.01
C GLN A 68 -4.23 11.38 32.60
N GLU A 69 -4.51 12.66 32.38
CA GLU A 69 -4.71 13.27 31.07
C GLU A 69 -3.42 13.10 30.27
N PHE A 70 -3.27 11.94 29.63
CA PHE A 70 -2.24 11.71 28.65
C PHE A 70 -2.76 12.27 27.32
N GLN A 71 -2.59 13.58 27.15
CA GLN A 71 -2.73 14.18 25.81
C GLN A 71 -1.63 13.53 24.95
N LEU A 72 -2.06 12.73 23.98
CA LEU A 72 -1.14 12.20 22.97
C LEU A 72 -0.51 13.40 22.25
N ASP A 73 0.81 13.57 22.39
CA ASP A 73 1.54 14.54 21.57
C ASP A 73 1.17 14.30 20.11
N GLY A 74 0.98 15.38 19.32
CA GLY A 74 0.53 15.27 17.94
C GLY A 74 1.35 14.27 17.10
N ALA A 75 2.62 14.05 17.45
CA ALA A 75 3.49 13.05 16.85
C ALA A 75 3.04 11.61 17.14
N LEU A 76 2.58 11.32 18.36
CA LEU A 76 2.12 9.97 18.72
C LEU A 76 0.80 9.62 18.04
N TYR A 77 -0.11 10.60 17.92
CA TYR A 77 -1.34 10.47 17.15
C TYR A 77 -1.05 10.15 15.69
N LEU A 78 -0.11 10.86 15.06
CA LEU A 78 0.31 10.61 13.69
C LEU A 78 0.90 9.21 13.52
N ILE A 79 1.77 8.77 14.43
CA ILE A 79 2.35 7.42 14.40
C ILE A 79 1.24 6.35 14.44
N LEU A 80 0.28 6.51 15.35
CA LEU A 80 -0.81 5.56 15.53
C LEU A 80 -1.70 5.47 14.29
N ALA A 81 -2.01 6.62 13.70
CA ALA A 81 -2.76 6.71 12.45
C ALA A 81 -2.02 6.07 11.26
N LEU A 82 -0.70 6.31 11.16
CA LEU A 82 0.14 5.69 10.15
C LEU A 82 0.25 4.16 10.33
N VAL A 83 0.33 3.67 11.58
CA VAL A 83 0.31 2.22 11.86
C VAL A 83 -1.02 1.60 11.43
N VAL A 84 -2.14 2.24 11.71
CA VAL A 84 -3.46 1.78 11.23
C VAL A 84 -3.51 1.77 9.70
N ALA A 85 -3.03 2.82 9.05
CA ALA A 85 -2.94 2.90 7.59
C ALA A 85 -2.02 1.80 7.01
N MET A 86 -0.89 1.52 7.65
CA MET A 86 0.01 0.42 7.29
C MET A 86 -0.71 -0.94 7.33
N ILE A 87 -1.35 -1.25 8.46
CA ILE A 87 -2.08 -2.52 8.63
C ILE A 87 -3.19 -2.64 7.60
N ALA A 88 -3.99 -1.59 7.41
CA ALA A 88 -5.04 -1.57 6.41
C ALA A 88 -4.48 -1.77 4.98
N THR A 89 -3.37 -1.10 4.65
CA THR A 89 -2.70 -1.25 3.34
C THR A 89 -2.22 -2.67 3.10
N ILE A 90 -1.59 -3.30 4.09
CA ILE A 90 -1.12 -4.67 3.99
C ILE A 90 -2.31 -5.63 3.82
N LEU A 91 -3.35 -5.50 4.65
CA LEU A 91 -4.53 -6.36 4.58
C LEU A 91 -5.27 -6.25 3.25
N LEU A 92 -5.48 -5.04 2.74
CA LEU A 92 -6.14 -4.80 1.46
C LEU A 92 -5.25 -5.20 0.26
N GLY A 93 -3.94 -5.11 0.41
CA GLY A 93 -2.98 -5.49 -0.64
C GLY A 93 -2.69 -6.99 -0.73
N MET A 94 -3.03 -7.78 0.31
CA MET A 94 -2.77 -9.21 0.32
C MET A 94 -3.52 -9.94 -0.79
N GLY A 95 -2.81 -10.80 -1.50
CA GLY A 95 -3.40 -11.64 -2.55
C GLY A 95 -3.55 -10.98 -3.91
N MET A 96 -3.16 -9.71 -4.04
CA MET A 96 -3.18 -8.98 -5.32
C MET A 96 -1.77 -8.69 -5.84
N PRO A 97 -1.57 -8.59 -7.17
CA PRO A 97 -0.36 -8.00 -7.74
C PRO A 97 -0.17 -6.56 -7.25
N THR A 98 1.09 -6.12 -7.18
CA THR A 98 1.45 -4.82 -6.56
C THR A 98 0.70 -3.62 -7.13
N LEU A 99 0.53 -3.56 -8.46
CA LEU A 99 -0.13 -2.41 -9.09
C LEU A 99 -1.62 -2.31 -8.74
N PRO A 100 -2.46 -3.37 -8.89
CA PRO A 100 -3.84 -3.35 -8.40
C PRO A 100 -3.94 -3.10 -6.89
N ALA A 101 -3.06 -3.70 -6.09
CA ALA A 101 -3.03 -3.47 -4.65
C ALA A 101 -2.82 -1.98 -4.33
N TYR A 102 -1.83 -1.35 -4.96
CA TYR A 102 -1.55 0.07 -4.77
C TYR A 102 -2.74 0.96 -5.17
N VAL A 103 -3.31 0.74 -6.36
CA VAL A 103 -4.43 1.56 -6.86
C VAL A 103 -5.64 1.45 -5.95
N ASN A 104 -6.04 0.25 -5.55
CA ASN A 104 -7.18 0.06 -4.64
C ASN A 104 -6.95 0.73 -3.29
N VAL A 105 -5.77 0.52 -2.73
CA VAL A 105 -5.49 1.02 -1.39
C VAL A 105 -5.37 2.53 -1.36
N ILE A 106 -4.74 3.15 -2.36
CA ILE A 106 -4.60 4.62 -2.37
C ILE A 106 -5.96 5.32 -2.47
N LEU A 107 -6.91 4.72 -3.16
CA LEU A 107 -8.27 5.26 -3.26
C LEU A 107 -8.99 5.25 -1.89
N ILE A 108 -8.71 4.27 -1.05
CA ILE A 108 -9.34 4.12 0.28
C ILE A 108 -8.56 4.87 1.35
N ILE A 109 -7.24 4.67 1.40
CA ILE A 109 -6.38 5.18 2.48
C ILE A 109 -5.82 6.57 2.17
N GLY A 110 -5.71 6.95 0.89
CA GLY A 110 -5.19 8.25 0.48
C GLY A 110 -5.89 9.45 1.13
N PRO A 111 -7.23 9.54 1.10
CA PRO A 111 -7.97 10.61 1.79
C PRO A 111 -7.74 10.65 3.30
N LEU A 112 -7.59 9.49 3.95
CA LEU A 112 -7.23 9.40 5.37
C LEU A 112 -5.85 10.02 5.63
N LEU A 113 -4.83 9.65 4.84
CA LEU A 113 -3.48 10.21 4.96
C LEU A 113 -3.45 11.71 4.69
N ALA A 114 -4.20 12.19 3.70
CA ALA A 114 -4.34 13.62 3.43
C ALA A 114 -4.98 14.37 4.59
N ALA A 115 -6.00 13.79 5.23
CA ALA A 115 -6.66 14.37 6.43
C ALA A 115 -5.71 14.44 7.65
N LEU A 116 -4.68 13.58 7.68
CA LEU A 116 -3.62 13.59 8.68
C LEU A 116 -2.51 14.62 8.38
N GLY A 117 -2.65 15.40 7.29
CA GLY A 117 -1.69 16.44 6.90
C GLY A 117 -0.47 15.95 6.14
N THR A 118 -0.45 14.68 5.68
CA THR A 118 0.64 14.20 4.83
C THR A 118 0.53 14.77 3.42
N SER A 119 1.67 15.08 2.77
CA SER A 119 1.65 15.54 1.39
C SER A 119 1.12 14.42 0.48
N TYR A 120 0.51 14.81 -0.65
CA TYR A 120 -0.02 13.88 -1.65
C TYR A 120 1.03 12.84 -2.08
N PHE A 121 2.23 13.29 -2.40
CA PHE A 121 3.31 12.40 -2.82
C PHE A 121 3.76 11.44 -1.70
N THR A 122 3.88 11.95 -0.47
CA THR A 122 4.23 11.13 0.70
C THR A 122 3.19 10.04 0.95
N ALA A 123 1.89 10.38 0.85
CA ALA A 123 0.80 9.42 0.99
C ALA A 123 0.88 8.31 -0.07
N HIS A 124 1.13 8.68 -1.33
CA HIS A 124 1.31 7.72 -2.42
C HIS A 124 2.52 6.81 -2.20
N MET A 125 3.65 7.36 -1.79
CA MET A 125 4.86 6.58 -1.48
C MET A 125 4.62 5.64 -0.29
N PHE A 126 3.96 6.10 0.75
CA PHE A 126 3.60 5.30 1.92
C PHE A 126 2.78 4.06 1.51
N VAL A 127 1.69 4.28 0.78
CA VAL A 127 0.83 3.20 0.31
C VAL A 127 1.56 2.28 -0.66
N PHE A 128 2.36 2.82 -1.57
CA PHE A 128 3.14 2.03 -2.53
C PHE A 128 4.10 1.06 -1.83
N TYR A 129 4.86 1.52 -0.84
CA TYR A 129 5.78 0.66 -0.09
C TYR A 129 5.05 -0.48 0.63
N PHE A 130 3.91 -0.20 1.26
CA PHE A 130 3.15 -1.26 1.95
C PHE A 130 2.37 -2.17 0.99
N ALA A 131 1.97 -1.68 -0.17
CA ALA A 131 1.43 -2.53 -1.24
C ALA A 131 2.49 -3.51 -1.78
N VAL A 132 3.76 -3.09 -1.88
CA VAL A 132 4.88 -4.00 -2.19
C VAL A 132 5.15 -4.97 -1.04
N ALA A 133 5.18 -4.46 0.20
CA ALA A 133 5.43 -5.27 1.40
C ALA A 133 4.35 -6.34 1.62
N SER A 134 3.11 -6.11 1.19
CA SER A 134 2.02 -7.09 1.32
C SER A 134 2.33 -8.41 0.60
N ALA A 135 3.13 -8.38 -0.49
CA ALA A 135 3.52 -9.57 -1.24
C ALA A 135 4.46 -10.52 -0.47
N ILE A 136 5.14 -10.03 0.58
CA ILE A 136 6.00 -10.82 1.46
C ILE A 136 5.40 -11.05 2.84
N THR A 137 4.26 -10.43 3.14
CA THR A 137 3.65 -10.47 4.49
C THR A 137 2.64 -11.62 4.60
N PRO A 138 2.79 -12.55 5.58
CA PRO A 138 1.78 -13.54 5.87
C PRO A 138 0.43 -12.88 6.25
N PRO A 139 -0.70 -13.56 6.00
CA PRO A 139 -0.87 -14.97 5.68
C PRO A 139 -0.81 -15.33 4.20
N VAL A 140 -0.87 -14.39 3.27
CA VAL A 140 -0.93 -14.70 1.82
C VAL A 140 0.44 -14.67 1.14
N ALA A 141 1.31 -13.73 1.45
CA ALA A 141 2.74 -13.65 1.11
C ALA A 141 3.14 -14.27 -0.25
N ILE A 142 2.50 -13.87 -1.34
CA ILE A 142 2.60 -14.53 -2.67
C ILE A 142 4.05 -14.74 -3.11
N ALA A 143 4.90 -13.71 -2.96
CA ALA A 143 6.29 -13.79 -3.35
C ALA A 143 7.10 -14.75 -2.47
N ALA A 144 6.83 -14.77 -1.16
CA ALA A 144 7.50 -15.69 -0.23
C ALA A 144 7.04 -17.15 -0.47
N PHE A 145 5.76 -17.35 -0.78
CA PHE A 145 5.23 -18.68 -1.11
C PHE A 145 5.80 -19.21 -2.43
N ALA A 146 5.94 -18.35 -3.44
CA ALA A 146 6.65 -18.73 -4.67
C ALA A 146 8.11 -19.13 -4.39
N ALA A 147 8.82 -18.41 -3.53
CA ALA A 147 10.17 -18.75 -3.11
C ALA A 147 10.21 -20.07 -2.33
N SER A 148 9.22 -20.37 -1.51
CA SER A 148 9.13 -21.62 -0.76
C SER A 148 9.02 -22.86 -1.66
N THR A 149 8.37 -22.74 -2.82
CA THR A 149 8.29 -23.84 -3.79
C THR A 149 9.65 -24.19 -4.39
N ILE A 150 10.53 -23.20 -4.57
CA ILE A 150 11.89 -23.38 -5.08
C ILE A 150 12.79 -23.96 -4.00
N SER A 151 12.73 -23.40 -2.78
CA SER A 151 13.56 -23.83 -1.65
C SER A 151 13.08 -25.12 -0.98
N LYS A 152 11.87 -25.59 -1.33
CA LYS A 152 11.17 -26.72 -0.70
C LYS A 152 11.00 -26.54 0.82
N ALA A 153 10.96 -25.29 1.28
CA ALA A 153 10.71 -24.93 2.66
C ALA A 153 9.19 -24.80 2.91
N GLU A 154 8.82 -24.76 4.18
CA GLU A 154 7.43 -24.56 4.58
C GLU A 154 7.02 -23.10 4.23
N PRO A 155 5.86 -22.89 3.54
CA PRO A 155 5.49 -21.58 3.00
C PRO A 155 5.33 -20.49 4.06
N LEU A 156 4.66 -20.80 5.17
CA LEU A 156 4.38 -19.81 6.22
C LEU A 156 5.65 -19.38 6.94
N SER A 157 6.54 -20.32 7.26
CA SER A 157 7.86 -20.06 7.84
C SER A 157 8.72 -19.22 6.89
N THR A 158 8.64 -19.46 5.58
CA THR A 158 9.32 -18.65 4.56
C THR A 158 8.79 -17.22 4.55
N GLY A 159 7.47 -17.04 4.68
CA GLY A 159 6.84 -15.73 4.79
C GLY A 159 7.32 -14.94 6.01
N PHE A 160 7.35 -15.55 7.19
CA PHE A 160 7.88 -14.89 8.39
C PHE A 160 9.39 -14.57 8.28
N ALA A 161 10.16 -15.45 7.66
CA ALA A 161 11.58 -15.20 7.40
C ALA A 161 11.75 -14.01 6.41
N ALA A 162 10.90 -13.90 5.39
CA ALA A 162 10.90 -12.80 4.44
C ALA A 162 10.59 -11.46 5.12
N VAL A 163 9.57 -11.38 5.97
CA VAL A 163 9.26 -10.18 6.76
C VAL A 163 10.42 -9.79 7.65
N ARG A 164 11.03 -10.78 8.35
CA ARG A 164 12.18 -10.53 9.23
C ARG A 164 13.40 -10.01 8.46
N ALA A 165 13.67 -10.56 7.28
CA ALA A 165 14.74 -10.09 6.42
C ALA A 165 14.45 -8.71 5.83
N GLY A 166 13.19 -8.42 5.52
CA GLY A 166 12.71 -7.18 4.93
C GLY A 166 12.23 -6.13 5.93
N ILE A 167 12.55 -6.23 7.23
CA ILE A 167 12.03 -5.32 8.27
C ILE A 167 12.26 -3.84 7.97
N VAL A 168 13.36 -3.52 7.29
CA VAL A 168 13.69 -2.14 6.88
C VAL A 168 12.64 -1.57 5.94
N VAL A 169 12.04 -2.39 5.06
CA VAL A 169 10.99 -1.96 4.12
C VAL A 169 9.78 -1.43 4.88
N PHE A 170 9.48 -1.95 6.05
CA PHE A 170 8.37 -1.50 6.89
C PHE A 170 8.68 -0.20 7.64
N THR A 171 9.95 0.11 7.86
CA THR A 171 10.38 1.33 8.59
C THR A 171 10.49 2.54 7.67
N ILE A 172 10.97 2.35 6.43
CA ILE A 172 11.22 3.44 5.48
C ILE A 172 10.02 4.36 5.25
N PRO A 173 8.76 3.87 5.04
CA PRO A 173 7.62 4.74 4.80
C PRO A 173 7.30 5.67 5.97
N PHE A 174 7.54 5.25 7.21
CA PHE A 174 7.38 6.10 8.38
C PHE A 174 8.40 7.23 8.38
N VAL A 175 9.65 6.94 8.00
CA VAL A 175 10.69 7.97 7.89
C VAL A 175 10.27 9.02 6.86
N PHE A 176 9.72 8.63 5.70
CA PHE A 176 9.21 9.57 4.71
C PHE A 176 8.00 10.38 5.20
N ALA A 177 7.15 9.78 6.03
CA ALA A 177 6.00 10.49 6.59
C ALA A 177 6.41 11.58 7.58
N PHE A 178 7.49 11.37 8.34
CA PHE A 178 8.02 12.36 9.29
C PHE A 178 9.01 13.35 8.67
N TYR A 179 9.74 12.93 7.65
CA TYR A 179 10.78 13.71 6.98
C TYR A 179 10.55 13.69 5.46
N PRO A 180 9.50 14.38 4.97
CA PRO A 180 9.18 14.39 3.53
C PRO A 180 10.29 14.99 2.67
N GLU A 181 11.21 15.76 3.25
CA GLU A 181 12.38 16.30 2.55
C GLU A 181 13.27 15.18 1.99
N LEU A 182 13.28 13.98 2.58
CA LEU A 182 14.04 12.83 2.08
C LEU A 182 13.52 12.32 0.72
N LEU A 183 12.29 12.67 0.37
CA LEU A 183 11.72 12.37 -0.94
C LEU A 183 12.10 13.40 -2.01
N LEU A 184 13.03 14.32 -1.70
CA LEU A 184 13.48 15.42 -2.58
C LEU A 184 12.30 16.29 -3.07
N ILE A 185 11.24 16.37 -2.29
CA ILE A 185 10.11 17.25 -2.57
C ILE A 185 10.53 18.64 -2.12
N GLU A 186 10.71 19.54 -3.08
CA GLU A 186 11.02 20.93 -2.81
C GLU A 186 9.90 21.55 -1.96
N GLN A 187 10.24 22.20 -0.86
CA GLN A 187 9.27 22.84 0.07
C GLN A 187 8.31 23.79 -0.66
N ALA A 188 8.74 24.36 -1.79
CA ALA A 188 7.91 25.16 -2.67
C ALA A 188 6.70 24.43 -3.26
N GLN A 189 6.81 23.13 -3.54
CA GLN A 189 5.68 22.32 -4.03
C GLN A 189 4.70 21.98 -2.91
N ILE A 190 5.18 21.81 -1.69
CA ILE A 190 4.34 21.60 -0.51
C ILE A 190 3.52 22.87 -0.22
N ALA A 191 4.15 24.04 -0.27
CA ALA A 191 3.47 25.32 -0.08
C ALA A 191 2.44 25.60 -1.19
N GLN A 192 2.74 25.29 -2.45
CA GLN A 192 1.78 25.45 -3.56
C GLN A 192 0.59 24.51 -3.48
N SER A 193 0.76 23.29 -2.98
CA SER A 193 -0.36 22.36 -2.79
C SER A 193 -1.27 22.78 -1.63
N MET A 194 -0.74 23.48 -0.64
CA MET A 194 -1.52 24.03 0.48
C MET A 194 -2.21 25.36 0.10
N ASP A 195 -1.59 26.19 -0.73
CA ASP A 195 -2.16 27.48 -1.16
C ASP A 195 -3.20 27.33 -2.26
N GLY A 196 -3.10 26.29 -3.11
CA GLY A 196 -4.08 25.96 -4.15
C GLY A 196 -5.44 25.49 -3.59
N SER A 197 -5.52 25.11 -2.32
CA SER A 197 -6.77 24.74 -1.66
C SER A 197 -7.53 25.97 -1.12
N THR A 198 -6.85 27.08 -0.85
CA THR A 198 -7.44 28.34 -0.34
C THR A 198 -7.93 29.27 -1.45
N ALA A 199 -7.53 29.05 -2.70
CA ALA A 199 -7.91 29.91 -3.84
C ALA A 199 -9.22 29.49 -4.55
N LYS A 200 -9.97 28.53 -4.01
CA LYS A 200 -11.27 28.05 -4.52
C LYS A 200 -12.37 28.06 -3.47
N SER A 201 -12.40 29.07 -2.62
CA SER A 201 -13.57 29.38 -1.78
C SER A 201 -14.20 30.70 -2.20
#